data_d0cf5e026f5352db50d9100ab82f37da
#
_entry.id   d0cf5e026f5352db50d9100ab82f37da
#
_cell.length_a   1.000
_cell.length_b   1.000
_cell.length_c   1.000
_cell.angle_alpha   90.00
_cell.angle_beta   90.00
_cell.angle_gamma   90.00
#
_symmetry.space_group_name_H-M   'P 1'
#
loop_
_entity.id
_entity.type
_entity.pdbx_description
1 polymer ?
#
loop_
_entity_poly.entity_id
_entity_poly.type
_entity_poly.pdbx_seq_one_letter_code
_entity_poly.pdbx_strand_id
1 'polypeptide(L)'
;MTDGPLIVQSDKTLLLDIDHPMSTECRRAIAPFAELERAPEHIHTYRLTSLGLWNARAAGHDAEQVIDTLIKYSRYAVPHSILIDVAETMSRYGRLRLEMDPVHGLILITTDTAVLEEVIRAKKIAPLLGARIDPETITVLPSQRGQIKQSLLRLGWPAEDFAGYVDGQAHEISLVQKDWKIRPYQELAAEGFFHGGSGVVVLPCGAGKTIVGAAA
;
A
#
# COMPACT_ATOMS: atom_id res chain seq x y z
N MET A 1 -24.38 -23.57 3.87
CA MET A 1 -24.18 -22.31 4.65
C MET A 1 -23.07 -22.62 5.61
N THR A 2 -21.96 -21.94 5.49
CA THR A 2 -20.84 -22.01 6.44
C THR A 2 -21.19 -21.15 7.66
N ASP A 3 -20.91 -21.66 8.86
CA ASP A 3 -21.14 -20.89 10.10
C ASP A 3 -19.89 -20.00 10.35
N GLY A 4 -19.64 -19.05 9.43
CA GLY A 4 -18.48 -18.18 9.50
C GLY A 4 -18.76 -16.84 10.21
N PRO A 5 -17.72 -16.20 10.79
CA PRO A 5 -17.84 -14.90 11.47
C PRO A 5 -18.01 -13.72 10.54
N LEU A 6 -17.78 -13.88 9.23
CA LEU A 6 -17.70 -12.80 8.26
C LEU A 6 -18.96 -12.69 7.40
N ILE A 7 -19.40 -11.46 7.15
CA ILE A 7 -20.43 -11.16 6.16
C ILE A 7 -19.81 -10.24 5.12
N VAL A 8 -19.77 -10.69 3.87
CA VAL A 8 -19.24 -9.93 2.74
C VAL A 8 -20.40 -9.26 2.00
N GLN A 9 -20.39 -7.95 1.91
CA GLN A 9 -21.41 -7.15 1.22
C GLN A 9 -20.94 -6.75 -0.18
N SER A 10 -21.89 -6.50 -1.08
CA SER A 10 -21.61 -6.14 -2.48
C SER A 10 -20.97 -4.76 -2.65
N ASP A 11 -21.02 -3.90 -1.64
CA ASP A 11 -20.38 -2.59 -1.59
C ASP A 11 -18.92 -2.62 -1.09
N LYS A 12 -18.31 -3.81 -0.99
CA LYS A 12 -16.95 -4.06 -0.48
C LYS A 12 -16.81 -3.91 1.04
N THR A 13 -17.91 -3.81 1.77
CA THR A 13 -17.91 -3.82 3.23
C THR A 13 -17.85 -5.26 3.75
N LEU A 14 -17.00 -5.48 4.75
CA LEU A 14 -16.91 -6.74 5.47
C LEU A 14 -17.33 -6.50 6.91
N LEU A 15 -18.31 -7.27 7.39
CA LEU A 15 -18.77 -7.21 8.79
C LEU A 15 -18.24 -8.46 9.50
N LEU A 16 -17.42 -8.26 10.52
CA LEU A 16 -16.86 -9.33 11.35
C LEU A 16 -17.56 -9.37 12.69
N ASP A 17 -18.24 -10.47 12.97
CA ASP A 17 -18.82 -10.80 14.26
C ASP A 17 -17.68 -11.22 15.22
N ILE A 18 -17.36 -10.35 16.20
CA ILE A 18 -16.23 -10.59 17.12
C ILE A 18 -16.54 -11.53 18.25
N ASP A 19 -17.82 -11.79 18.51
CA ASP A 19 -18.25 -12.77 19.52
C ASP A 19 -18.18 -14.22 18.99
N HIS A 20 -18.01 -14.37 17.68
CA HIS A 20 -17.86 -15.67 17.05
C HIS A 20 -16.53 -16.35 17.43
N PRO A 21 -16.49 -17.66 17.71
CA PRO A 21 -15.26 -18.39 18.11
C PRO A 21 -14.09 -18.23 17.11
N MET A 22 -14.37 -18.14 15.81
CA MET A 22 -13.36 -17.99 14.76
C MET A 22 -12.99 -16.52 14.47
N SER A 23 -13.51 -15.55 15.20
CA SER A 23 -13.33 -14.11 14.92
C SER A 23 -11.85 -13.69 14.90
N THR A 24 -11.06 -14.18 15.85
CA THR A 24 -9.63 -13.86 15.96
C THR A 24 -8.82 -14.41 14.78
N GLU A 25 -9.12 -15.66 14.36
CA GLU A 25 -8.49 -16.27 13.19
C GLU A 25 -8.87 -15.52 11.91
N CYS A 26 -10.15 -15.25 11.72
CA CYS A 26 -10.66 -14.49 10.59
C CYS A 26 -10.04 -13.09 10.51
N ARG A 27 -9.98 -12.36 11.63
CA ARG A 27 -9.34 -11.03 11.70
C ARG A 27 -7.90 -11.05 11.21
N ARG A 28 -7.12 -12.04 11.64
CA ARG A 28 -5.72 -12.20 11.17
C ARG A 28 -5.65 -12.51 9.69
N ALA A 29 -6.57 -13.33 9.20
CA ALA A 29 -6.60 -13.74 7.80
C ALA A 29 -6.99 -12.60 6.86
N ILE A 30 -7.91 -11.69 7.26
CA ILE A 30 -8.34 -10.56 6.42
C ILE A 30 -7.46 -9.31 6.57
N ALA A 31 -6.68 -9.20 7.65
CA ALA A 31 -5.84 -8.03 7.95
C ALA A 31 -4.88 -7.61 6.80
N PRO A 32 -4.30 -8.53 6.00
CA PRO A 32 -3.42 -8.14 4.90
C PRO A 32 -4.10 -7.34 3.79
N PHE A 33 -5.42 -7.51 3.59
CA PHE A 33 -6.12 -6.94 2.42
C PHE A 33 -7.39 -6.14 2.75
N ALA A 34 -7.81 -6.10 4.02
CA ALA A 34 -9.00 -5.39 4.46
C ALA A 34 -8.65 -4.33 5.51
N GLU A 35 -9.12 -3.10 5.29
CA GLU A 35 -8.87 -1.97 6.17
C GLU A 35 -9.97 -1.86 7.23
N LEU A 36 -9.59 -1.77 8.52
CA LEU A 36 -10.53 -1.58 9.61
C LEU A 36 -11.08 -0.15 9.58
N GLU A 37 -12.39 0.01 9.37
CA GLU A 37 -13.08 1.31 9.40
C GLU A 37 -13.68 1.64 10.76
N ARG A 38 -14.32 0.64 11.39
CA ARG A 38 -15.00 0.81 12.69
C ARG A 38 -14.86 -0.44 13.54
N ALA A 39 -14.71 -0.27 14.83
CA ALA A 39 -14.57 -1.35 15.79
C ALA A 39 -15.51 -1.19 17.01
N PRO A 40 -16.87 -1.20 16.81
CA PRO A 40 -17.80 -1.25 17.93
C PRO A 40 -17.76 -2.61 18.65
N GLU A 41 -18.45 -2.71 19.78
CA GLU A 41 -18.30 -3.81 20.75
C GLU A 41 -18.52 -5.22 20.18
N HIS A 42 -19.45 -5.38 19.23
CA HIS A 42 -19.86 -6.72 18.74
C HIS A 42 -19.53 -6.98 17.27
N ILE A 43 -19.53 -5.96 16.42
CA ILE A 43 -19.32 -6.10 14.97
C ILE A 43 -18.28 -5.11 14.48
N HIS A 44 -17.14 -5.60 14.01
CA HIS A 44 -16.15 -4.77 13.37
C HIS A 44 -16.45 -4.62 11.89
N THR A 45 -16.30 -3.41 11.38
CA THR A 45 -16.48 -3.10 9.96
C THR A 45 -15.13 -2.92 9.30
N TYR A 46 -14.89 -3.71 8.26
CA TYR A 46 -13.72 -3.59 7.39
C TYR A 46 -14.17 -3.22 5.98
N ARG A 47 -13.24 -2.72 5.18
CA ARG A 47 -13.45 -2.40 3.78
C ARG A 47 -12.38 -3.03 2.91
N LEU A 48 -12.79 -3.61 1.78
CA LEU A 48 -11.90 -3.96 0.69
C LEU A 48 -11.63 -2.71 -0.13
N THR A 49 -10.39 -2.21 -0.09
CA THR A 49 -9.95 -1.09 -0.92
C THR A 49 -9.00 -1.59 -2.00
N SER A 50 -8.93 -0.88 -3.12
CA SER A 50 -7.94 -1.22 -4.15
C SER A 50 -6.52 -1.14 -3.60
N LEU A 51 -6.24 -0.17 -2.73
CA LEU A 51 -4.94 -0.02 -2.09
C LEU A 51 -4.62 -1.21 -1.17
N GLY A 52 -5.58 -1.65 -0.35
CA GLY A 52 -5.42 -2.83 0.52
C GLY A 52 -5.11 -4.09 -0.29
N LEU A 53 -5.83 -4.31 -1.40
CA LEU A 53 -5.60 -5.44 -2.30
C LEU A 53 -4.23 -5.38 -2.99
N TRP A 54 -3.78 -4.21 -3.42
CA TRP A 54 -2.45 -4.03 -4.01
C TRP A 54 -1.33 -4.19 -2.97
N ASN A 55 -1.53 -3.72 -1.74
CA ASN A 55 -0.60 -3.95 -0.64
C ASN A 55 -0.48 -5.44 -0.31
N ALA A 56 -1.60 -6.17 -0.29
CA ALA A 56 -1.59 -7.62 -0.13
C ALA A 56 -0.80 -8.30 -1.26
N ARG A 57 -1.00 -7.86 -2.51
CA ARG A 57 -0.25 -8.39 -3.66
C ARG A 57 1.25 -8.11 -3.54
N ALA A 58 1.63 -6.90 -3.11
CA ALA A 58 3.02 -6.53 -2.83
C ALA A 58 3.64 -7.37 -1.71
N ALA A 59 2.84 -7.80 -0.73
CA ALA A 59 3.27 -8.70 0.35
C ALA A 59 3.30 -10.17 -0.04
N GLY A 60 2.99 -10.52 -1.30
CA GLY A 60 3.07 -11.88 -1.83
C GLY A 60 1.76 -12.67 -1.80
N HIS A 61 0.65 -12.08 -1.38
CA HIS A 61 -0.66 -12.71 -1.49
C HIS A 61 -1.18 -12.64 -2.93
N ASP A 62 -1.79 -13.72 -3.40
CA ASP A 62 -2.47 -13.74 -4.69
C ASP A 62 -4.00 -13.58 -4.54
N ALA A 63 -4.68 -13.40 -5.67
CA ALA A 63 -6.13 -13.20 -5.68
C ALA A 63 -6.89 -14.44 -5.22
N GLU A 64 -6.38 -15.64 -5.50
CA GLU A 64 -6.98 -16.90 -5.10
C GLU A 64 -6.99 -17.03 -3.57
N GLN A 65 -5.86 -16.74 -2.92
CA GLN A 65 -5.75 -16.75 -1.46
C GLN A 65 -6.71 -15.76 -0.79
N VAL A 66 -6.89 -14.56 -1.36
CA VAL A 66 -7.83 -13.57 -0.85
C VAL A 66 -9.27 -14.07 -1.02
N ILE A 67 -9.61 -14.59 -2.19
CA ILE A 67 -10.93 -15.14 -2.50
C ILE A 67 -11.26 -16.33 -1.58
N ASP A 68 -10.33 -17.27 -1.44
CA ASP A 68 -10.49 -18.44 -0.56
C ASP A 68 -10.69 -18.01 0.90
N THR A 69 -9.97 -16.99 1.35
CA THR A 69 -10.13 -16.43 2.70
C THR A 69 -11.54 -15.87 2.89
N LEU A 70 -12.03 -15.08 1.93
CA LEU A 70 -13.39 -14.53 1.98
C LEU A 70 -14.45 -15.64 2.00
N ILE A 71 -14.30 -16.67 1.17
CA ILE A 71 -15.22 -17.79 1.09
C ILE A 71 -15.18 -18.63 2.38
N LYS A 72 -13.98 -18.94 2.89
CA LYS A 72 -13.77 -19.75 4.08
C LYS A 72 -14.47 -19.18 5.30
N TYR A 73 -14.35 -17.87 5.54
CA TYR A 73 -14.87 -17.24 6.75
C TYR A 73 -16.26 -16.63 6.58
N SER A 74 -16.80 -16.60 5.36
CA SER A 74 -18.10 -15.98 5.12
C SER A 74 -19.24 -16.83 5.65
N ARG A 75 -20.21 -16.19 6.35
CA ARG A 75 -21.46 -16.80 6.82
C ARG A 75 -22.42 -17.10 5.66
N TYR A 76 -22.42 -16.26 4.66
CA TYR A 76 -23.26 -16.35 3.47
C TYR A 76 -22.42 -16.47 2.20
N ALA A 77 -23.03 -16.81 1.08
CA ALA A 77 -22.34 -16.81 -0.20
C ALA A 77 -21.74 -15.42 -0.48
N VAL A 78 -20.45 -15.39 -0.82
CA VAL A 78 -19.77 -14.14 -1.21
C VAL A 78 -20.34 -13.66 -2.54
N PRO A 79 -20.73 -12.38 -2.67
CA PRO A 79 -21.24 -11.84 -3.92
C PRO A 79 -20.23 -12.05 -5.06
N HIS A 80 -20.69 -12.58 -6.19
CA HIS A 80 -19.83 -12.88 -7.35
C HIS A 80 -19.09 -11.65 -7.89
N SER A 81 -19.73 -10.47 -7.81
CA SER A 81 -19.09 -9.19 -8.16
C SER A 81 -17.85 -8.88 -7.34
N ILE A 82 -17.82 -9.26 -6.05
CA ILE A 82 -16.64 -9.07 -5.19
C ILE A 82 -15.50 -9.98 -5.62
N LEU A 83 -15.79 -11.24 -5.96
CA LEU A 83 -14.77 -12.18 -6.41
C LEU A 83 -14.10 -11.70 -7.71
N ILE A 84 -14.89 -11.22 -8.67
CA ILE A 84 -14.39 -10.62 -9.92
C ILE A 84 -13.55 -9.37 -9.61
N ASP A 85 -14.08 -8.46 -8.80
CA ASP A 85 -13.39 -7.20 -8.48
C ASP A 85 -12.05 -7.41 -7.78
N VAL A 86 -11.97 -8.38 -6.86
CA VAL A 86 -10.70 -8.77 -6.21
C VAL A 86 -9.70 -9.26 -7.25
N ALA A 87 -10.11 -10.19 -8.12
CA ALA A 87 -9.24 -10.75 -9.16
C ALA A 87 -8.76 -9.67 -10.14
N GLU A 88 -9.65 -8.82 -10.64
CA GLU A 88 -9.31 -7.72 -11.55
C GLU A 88 -8.40 -6.69 -10.90
N THR A 89 -8.72 -6.25 -9.68
CA THR A 89 -7.93 -5.25 -8.95
C THR A 89 -6.52 -5.76 -8.70
N MET A 90 -6.37 -6.99 -8.20
CA MET A 90 -5.06 -7.57 -7.92
C MET A 90 -4.25 -7.88 -9.19
N SER A 91 -4.90 -8.17 -10.32
CA SER A 91 -4.23 -8.40 -11.61
C SER A 91 -3.55 -7.16 -12.19
N ARG A 92 -3.93 -5.97 -11.75
CA ARG A 92 -3.33 -4.69 -12.20
C ARG A 92 -1.98 -4.40 -11.57
N TYR A 93 -1.70 -5.01 -10.41
CA TYR A 93 -0.40 -4.86 -9.73
C TYR A 93 0.72 -5.54 -10.53
N GLY A 94 1.88 -4.88 -10.63
CA GLY A 94 3.05 -5.39 -11.35
C GLY A 94 3.06 -5.16 -12.87
N ARG A 95 1.99 -4.55 -13.43
CA ARG A 95 1.95 -4.21 -14.87
C ARG A 95 2.72 -2.93 -15.21
N LEU A 96 2.88 -2.03 -14.25
CA LEU A 96 3.68 -0.81 -14.38
C LEU A 96 4.83 -0.83 -13.39
N ARG A 97 6.01 -0.41 -13.84
CA ARG A 97 7.22 -0.30 -13.02
C ARG A 97 7.91 1.02 -13.27
N LEU A 98 8.42 1.61 -12.20
CA LEU A 98 9.34 2.74 -12.25
C LEU A 98 10.74 2.19 -12.02
N GLU A 99 11.64 2.47 -12.94
CA GLU A 99 13.03 2.03 -12.88
C GLU A 99 13.98 3.19 -13.20
N MET A 100 15.23 3.05 -12.80
CA MET A 100 16.26 4.02 -13.13
C MET A 100 17.09 3.47 -14.29
N ASP A 101 16.93 4.05 -15.48
CA ASP A 101 17.72 3.72 -16.65
C ASP A 101 19.01 4.56 -16.69
N PRO A 102 20.18 3.94 -17.00
CA PRO A 102 21.46 4.67 -17.03
C PRO A 102 21.54 5.77 -18.10
N VAL A 103 20.76 5.68 -19.17
CA VAL A 103 20.78 6.62 -20.31
C VAL A 103 19.65 7.63 -20.21
N HIS A 104 18.45 7.18 -19.87
CA HIS A 104 17.23 7.98 -19.96
C HIS A 104 16.74 8.51 -18.59
N GLY A 105 17.42 8.10 -17.49
CA GLY A 105 17.03 8.47 -16.13
C GLY A 105 15.80 7.70 -15.64
N LEU A 106 14.86 8.35 -14.96
CA LEU A 106 13.66 7.70 -14.45
C LEU A 106 12.72 7.36 -15.61
N ILE A 107 12.35 6.09 -15.72
CA ILE A 107 11.46 5.55 -16.74
C ILE A 107 10.27 4.83 -16.12
N LEU A 108 9.15 4.85 -16.81
CA LEU A 108 7.96 4.04 -16.55
C LEU A 108 7.89 2.96 -17.63
N ILE A 109 7.91 1.70 -17.21
CA ILE A 109 7.86 0.52 -18.07
C ILE A 109 6.54 -0.21 -17.85
N THR A 110 6.01 -0.78 -18.90
CA THR A 110 4.85 -1.67 -18.85
C THR A 110 5.11 -2.99 -19.57
N THR A 111 4.38 -4.02 -19.16
CA THR A 111 4.28 -5.28 -19.91
C THR A 111 3.06 -5.32 -20.85
N ASP A 112 2.27 -4.24 -20.86
CA ASP A 112 1.02 -4.13 -21.61
C ASP A 112 0.92 -2.74 -22.24
N THR A 113 1.12 -2.68 -23.56
CA THR A 113 1.12 -1.43 -24.32
C THR A 113 -0.22 -0.68 -24.24
N ALA A 114 -1.34 -1.40 -24.06
CA ALA A 114 -2.66 -0.77 -23.93
C ALA A 114 -2.76 0.01 -22.62
N VAL A 115 -2.14 -0.48 -21.54
CA VAL A 115 -2.06 0.23 -20.26
C VAL A 115 -1.24 1.51 -20.40
N LEU A 116 -0.10 1.46 -21.12
CA LEU A 116 0.71 2.66 -21.36
C LEU A 116 -0.07 3.72 -22.16
N GLU A 117 -0.81 3.30 -23.17
CA GLU A 117 -1.66 4.20 -23.95
C GLU A 117 -2.76 4.87 -23.09
N GLU A 118 -3.36 4.13 -22.16
CA GLU A 118 -4.32 4.69 -21.20
C GLU A 118 -3.65 5.72 -20.29
N VAL A 119 -2.47 5.39 -19.77
CA VAL A 119 -1.68 6.25 -18.88
C VAL A 119 -1.29 7.56 -19.59
N ILE A 120 -0.81 7.48 -20.82
CA ILE A 120 -0.40 8.65 -21.63
C ILE A 120 -1.60 9.58 -21.93
N ARG A 121 -2.79 9.02 -22.15
CA ARG A 121 -4.02 9.80 -22.42
C ARG A 121 -4.62 10.43 -21.17
N ALA A 122 -4.21 9.99 -19.98
CA ALA A 122 -4.74 10.51 -18.73
C ALA A 122 -4.27 11.96 -18.49
N LYS A 123 -5.19 12.94 -18.55
CA LYS A 123 -4.91 14.38 -18.46
C LYS A 123 -4.05 14.79 -17.26
N LYS A 124 -4.16 14.08 -16.14
CA LYS A 124 -3.39 14.37 -14.91
C LYS A 124 -2.00 13.74 -14.92
N ILE A 125 -1.75 12.77 -15.80
CA ILE A 125 -0.48 12.03 -15.87
C ILE A 125 0.36 12.52 -17.04
N ALA A 126 -0.25 12.81 -18.18
CA ALA A 126 0.44 13.28 -19.38
C ALA A 126 1.50 14.38 -19.12
N PRO A 127 1.23 15.41 -18.29
CA PRO A 127 2.24 16.47 -18.01
C PRO A 127 3.44 16.00 -17.17
N LEU A 128 3.35 14.81 -16.54
CA LEU A 128 4.41 14.24 -15.70
C LEU A 128 5.34 13.33 -16.49
N LEU A 129 4.95 13.00 -17.72
CA LEU A 129 5.67 12.13 -18.64
C LEU A 129 6.58 12.96 -19.55
N GLY A 130 7.69 12.36 -19.94
CA GLY A 130 8.62 12.94 -20.90
C GLY A 130 8.53 12.25 -22.27
N ALA A 131 9.68 11.97 -22.87
CA ALA A 131 9.76 11.36 -24.20
C ALA A 131 9.42 9.87 -24.13
N ARG A 132 8.69 9.39 -25.14
CA ARG A 132 8.50 7.94 -25.33
C ARG A 132 9.77 7.35 -25.93
N ILE A 133 10.27 6.27 -25.36
CA ILE A 133 11.47 5.56 -25.80
C ILE A 133 11.09 4.48 -26.81
N ASP A 134 10.07 3.68 -26.46
CA ASP A 134 9.57 2.56 -27.25
C ASP A 134 8.06 2.30 -26.91
N PRO A 135 7.41 1.28 -27.49
CA PRO A 135 6.01 0.99 -27.22
C PRO A 135 5.66 0.71 -25.75
N GLU A 136 6.63 0.26 -24.96
CA GLU A 136 6.46 -0.20 -23.56
C GLU A 136 7.08 0.77 -22.54
N THR A 137 7.87 1.77 -23.01
CA THR A 137 8.70 2.61 -22.12
C THR A 137 8.54 4.09 -22.40
N ILE A 138 8.37 4.87 -21.33
CA ILE A 138 8.31 6.32 -21.38
C ILE A 138 9.13 6.94 -20.24
N THR A 139 9.80 8.07 -20.49
CA THR A 139 10.55 8.78 -19.44
C THR A 139 9.62 9.51 -18.49
N VAL A 140 10.08 9.68 -17.25
CA VAL A 140 9.41 10.44 -16.20
C VAL A 140 10.39 11.45 -15.64
N LEU A 141 9.94 12.68 -15.38
CA LEU A 141 10.80 13.67 -14.73
C LEU A 141 11.12 13.20 -13.29
N PRO A 142 12.40 13.14 -12.89
CA PRO A 142 12.78 12.63 -11.55
C PRO A 142 12.08 13.37 -10.40
N SER A 143 11.86 14.68 -10.53
CA SER A 143 11.12 15.50 -9.56
C SER A 143 9.64 15.13 -9.43
N GLN A 144 9.09 14.40 -10.40
CA GLN A 144 7.68 14.00 -10.45
C GLN A 144 7.45 12.55 -9.97
N ARG A 145 8.48 11.84 -9.51
CA ARG A 145 8.38 10.43 -9.07
C ARG A 145 7.25 10.18 -8.06
N GLY A 146 7.12 11.02 -7.04
CA GLY A 146 6.04 10.87 -6.06
C GLY A 146 4.66 11.20 -6.63
N GLN A 147 4.57 12.25 -7.46
CA GLN A 147 3.31 12.70 -8.04
C GLN A 147 2.76 11.72 -9.07
N ILE A 148 3.62 11.12 -9.89
CA ILE A 148 3.19 10.13 -10.88
C ILE A 148 2.67 8.86 -10.19
N LYS A 149 3.32 8.37 -9.14
CA LYS A 149 2.85 7.20 -8.36
C LYS A 149 1.45 7.43 -7.82
N GLN A 150 1.21 8.58 -7.20
CA GLN A 150 -0.13 8.91 -6.68
C GLN A 150 -1.18 9.06 -7.79
N SER A 151 -0.80 9.62 -8.93
CA SER A 151 -1.71 9.79 -10.07
C SER A 151 -2.06 8.46 -10.71
N LEU A 152 -1.10 7.54 -10.82
CA LEU A 152 -1.31 6.18 -11.29
C LEU A 152 -2.21 5.37 -10.34
N LEU A 153 -2.01 5.47 -9.02
CA LEU A 153 -2.91 4.87 -8.03
C LEU A 153 -4.36 5.34 -8.21
N ARG A 154 -4.56 6.64 -8.44
CA ARG A 154 -5.90 7.21 -8.67
C ARG A 154 -6.51 6.80 -10.01
N LEU A 155 -5.69 6.52 -11.01
CA LEU A 155 -6.14 5.97 -12.30
C LEU A 155 -6.52 4.49 -12.19
N GLY A 156 -6.06 3.81 -11.14
CA GLY A 156 -6.29 2.37 -10.91
C GLY A 156 -5.17 1.48 -11.45
N TRP A 157 -4.01 2.05 -11.74
CA TRP A 157 -2.82 1.35 -12.22
C TRP A 157 -1.65 1.60 -11.25
N PRO A 158 -1.46 0.79 -10.19
CA PRO A 158 -0.34 0.94 -9.29
C PRO A 158 0.98 0.62 -10.01
N ALA A 159 2.00 1.44 -9.79
CA ALA A 159 3.33 1.18 -10.28
C ALA A 159 4.24 0.66 -9.15
N GLU A 160 4.95 -0.43 -9.40
CA GLU A 160 6.06 -0.87 -8.56
C GLU A 160 7.24 0.07 -8.74
N ASP A 161 7.92 0.40 -7.66
CA ASP A 161 9.01 1.39 -7.70
C ASP A 161 10.35 0.73 -7.38
N PHE A 162 11.08 0.43 -8.44
CA PHE A 162 12.44 -0.14 -8.39
C PHE A 162 13.53 0.89 -8.70
N ALA A 163 13.19 2.17 -8.84
CA ALA A 163 14.18 3.21 -9.18
C ALA A 163 15.23 3.47 -8.09
N GLY A 164 15.09 2.82 -6.93
CA GLY A 164 16.03 2.99 -5.81
C GLY A 164 15.99 4.39 -5.19
N TYR A 165 16.95 4.66 -4.35
CA TYR A 165 17.19 5.97 -3.73
C TYR A 165 18.60 6.44 -4.07
N VAL A 166 18.76 7.75 -4.18
CA VAL A 166 20.07 8.39 -4.29
C VAL A 166 20.37 8.96 -2.91
N ASP A 167 21.54 8.66 -2.39
CA ASP A 167 22.00 9.21 -1.12
C ASP A 167 22.06 10.74 -1.20
N GLY A 168 21.59 11.40 -0.15
CA GLY A 168 21.71 12.84 0.01
C GLY A 168 23.18 13.24 0.25
N GLN A 169 23.45 14.54 0.21
CA GLN A 169 24.75 15.04 0.64
C GLN A 169 24.91 14.77 2.14
N ALA A 170 26.07 14.24 2.53
CA ALA A 170 26.42 14.07 3.92
C ALA A 170 26.40 15.44 4.62
N HIS A 171 25.62 15.55 5.68
CA HIS A 171 25.52 16.77 6.47
C HIS A 171 25.52 16.42 7.95
N GLU A 172 26.39 17.09 8.72
CA GLU A 172 26.45 16.88 10.16
C GLU A 172 25.29 17.61 10.84
N ILE A 173 24.25 16.85 11.19
CA ILE A 173 23.13 17.33 11.99
C ILE A 173 23.21 16.64 13.34
N SER A 174 23.19 17.42 14.44
CA SER A 174 23.14 16.88 15.78
C SER A 174 21.95 17.41 16.56
N LEU A 175 21.30 16.52 17.30
CA LEU A 175 20.20 16.88 18.17
C LEU A 175 20.74 17.53 19.47
N VAL A 176 20.49 18.81 19.64
CA VAL A 176 20.97 19.55 20.85
C VAL A 176 19.98 19.33 22.00
N GLN A 177 20.41 18.58 23.00
CA GLN A 177 19.64 18.31 24.23
C GLN A 177 20.11 19.31 25.35
N LYS A 178 19.33 20.38 25.59
CA LYS A 178 19.65 21.36 26.68
C LYS A 178 19.01 20.93 28.00
N ASP A 179 17.71 21.18 28.15
CA ASP A 179 16.93 20.93 29.36
C ASP A 179 16.10 19.66 29.34
N TRP A 180 16.27 18.81 28.33
CA TRP A 180 15.55 17.57 28.13
C TRP A 180 16.50 16.47 27.64
N LYS A 181 16.11 15.22 27.82
CA LYS A 181 16.83 14.05 27.29
C LYS A 181 15.92 13.18 26.48
N ILE A 182 16.47 12.60 25.43
CA ILE A 182 15.81 11.56 24.66
C ILE A 182 15.55 10.36 25.59
N ARG A 183 14.38 9.76 25.49
CA ARG A 183 14.01 8.58 26.28
C ARG A 183 14.45 7.31 25.57
N PRO A 184 14.77 6.20 26.31
CA PRO A 184 15.28 4.97 25.69
C PRO A 184 14.40 4.42 24.57
N TYR A 185 13.07 4.47 24.70
CA TYR A 185 12.16 4.00 23.66
C TYR A 185 12.14 4.90 22.42
N GLN A 186 12.45 6.20 22.56
CA GLN A 186 12.57 7.13 21.45
C GLN A 186 13.88 6.90 20.69
N GLU A 187 14.96 6.64 21.42
CA GLU A 187 16.27 6.30 20.86
C GLU A 187 16.19 4.99 20.07
N LEU A 188 15.60 3.92 20.67
CA LEU A 188 15.39 2.65 20.01
C LEU A 188 14.53 2.79 18.72
N ALA A 189 13.50 3.66 18.76
CA ALA A 189 12.66 3.91 17.59
C ALA A 189 13.43 4.66 16.48
N ALA A 190 14.28 5.63 16.82
CA ALA A 190 15.14 6.33 15.87
C ALA A 190 16.19 5.39 15.26
N GLU A 191 16.86 4.56 16.07
CA GLU A 191 17.81 3.54 15.58
C GLU A 191 17.19 2.57 14.59
N GLY A 192 15.91 2.22 14.76
CA GLY A 192 15.18 1.37 13.82
C GLY A 192 15.13 1.93 12.40
N PHE A 193 15.14 3.24 12.22
CA PHE A 193 15.19 3.88 10.90
C PHE A 193 16.57 3.79 10.25
N PHE A 194 17.65 3.84 11.01
CA PHE A 194 19.01 3.68 10.49
C PHE A 194 19.23 2.29 9.89
N HIS A 195 18.60 1.27 10.44
CA HIS A 195 18.72 -0.11 9.94
C HIS A 195 17.76 -0.42 8.79
N GLY A 196 16.54 0.14 8.80
CA GLY A 196 15.48 -0.19 7.86
C GLY A 196 15.21 0.85 6.77
N GLY A 197 15.71 2.07 6.90
CA GLY A 197 15.49 3.20 5.97
C GLY A 197 14.04 3.72 5.94
N SER A 198 13.07 2.95 6.40
CA SER A 198 11.66 3.32 6.51
C SER A 198 10.94 2.46 7.53
N GLY A 199 9.85 2.98 8.12
CA GLY A 199 9.10 2.23 9.12
C GLY A 199 7.91 3.02 9.66
N VAL A 200 7.19 2.39 10.59
CA VAL A 200 6.06 3.00 11.30
C VAL A 200 6.33 2.96 12.81
N VAL A 201 6.34 4.12 13.44
CA VAL A 201 6.47 4.26 14.88
C VAL A 201 5.11 4.50 15.51
N VAL A 202 4.64 3.54 16.31
CA VAL A 202 3.36 3.62 17.03
C VAL A 202 3.63 3.97 18.49
N LEU A 203 3.27 5.18 18.87
CA LEU A 203 3.41 5.69 20.23
C LEU A 203 2.12 6.39 20.67
N PRO A 204 1.77 6.36 21.97
CA PRO A 204 0.61 7.07 22.48
C PRO A 204 0.73 8.60 22.32
N CYS A 205 -0.38 9.32 22.50
CA CYS A 205 -0.37 10.77 22.50
C CYS A 205 0.53 11.30 23.63
N GLY A 206 1.30 12.36 23.35
CA GLY A 206 2.23 12.95 24.33
C GLY A 206 3.57 12.21 24.50
N ALA A 207 3.78 11.06 23.88
CA ALA A 207 5.03 10.29 23.99
C ALA A 207 6.23 10.90 23.23
N GLY A 208 6.06 12.05 22.59
CA GLY A 208 7.14 12.75 21.89
C GLY A 208 7.53 12.17 20.54
N LYS A 209 6.55 11.78 19.70
CA LYS A 209 6.79 11.33 18.31
C LYS A 209 7.65 12.29 17.49
N THR A 210 7.47 13.59 17.70
CA THR A 210 8.27 14.64 17.04
C THR A 210 9.76 14.53 17.37
N ILE A 211 10.09 14.14 18.60
CA ILE A 211 11.49 13.94 19.03
C ILE A 211 12.10 12.74 18.33
N VAL A 212 11.33 11.65 18.15
CA VAL A 212 11.80 10.49 17.38
C VAL A 212 12.11 10.90 15.95
N GLY A 213 11.19 11.64 15.28
CA GLY A 213 11.42 12.11 13.91
C GLY A 213 12.54 13.15 13.77
N ALA A 214 12.91 13.83 14.86
CA ALA A 214 14.06 14.76 14.85
C ALA A 214 15.40 14.04 15.15
N ALA A 215 15.34 12.87 15.76
CA ALA A 215 16.49 12.05 16.10
C ALA A 215 16.85 11.03 15.03
N ALA A 216 15.88 10.65 14.17
CA ALA A 216 16.05 9.80 13.00
C ALA A 216 16.54 10.61 11.77
#